data_e59fb922fb0a35d296b3cf60388c4e89
#
_entry.id   e59fb922fb0a35d296b3cf60388c4e89
#
_cell.length_a   1.000
_cell.length_b   1.000
_cell.length_c   1.000
_cell.angle_alpha   90.00
_cell.angle_beta   90.00
_cell.angle_gamma   90.00
#
_symmetry.space_group_name_H-M   'P 1'
#
loop_
_entity.id
_entity.type
_entity.pdbx_description
1 polymer ?
#
loop_
_entity_poly.entity_id
_entity_poly.type
_entity_poly.pdbx_seq_one_letter_code
_entity_poly.pdbx_strand_id
1 'polypeptide(L)'
;MTCSDGKCRCRWANLANPRYIRYHDEEWGVPVHDDRKLFEMLILEGFQAGLSWECVLNKQPAFRRAFDDFDWDKVAAYDDAKLAALYADPGIIRNRRKIAAAVGNAAAFAAIRQEFGSFDAYLWQWTGGKTLVESGPTTSPLSDAISKDLKKRGMKFVGSTIIYAYLQAVGVLYAHEPGCFLEKKCP
;
A
#
# COMPACT_ATOMS: atom_id res chain seq x y z
N MET A 1 -10.66 22.75 -2.08
CA MET A 1 -10.63 23.11 -3.51
C MET A 1 -11.72 22.32 -4.21
N THR A 2 -12.67 22.98 -4.88
CA THR A 2 -13.73 22.33 -5.66
C THR A 2 -13.19 22.04 -7.07
N CYS A 3 -13.33 20.79 -7.51
CA CYS A 3 -13.09 20.44 -8.91
C CYS A 3 -14.21 20.95 -9.81
N SER A 4 -13.98 20.88 -11.13
CA SER A 4 -15.00 21.20 -12.17
C SER A 4 -16.27 20.36 -12.04
N ASP A 5 -16.21 19.22 -11.34
CA ASP A 5 -17.34 18.32 -11.03
C ASP A 5 -18.09 18.67 -9.72
N GLY A 6 -17.74 19.78 -9.06
CA GLY A 6 -18.36 20.24 -7.80
C GLY A 6 -17.94 19.45 -6.54
N LYS A 7 -17.08 18.44 -6.66
CA LYS A 7 -16.62 17.64 -5.50
C LYS A 7 -15.40 18.29 -4.85
N CYS A 8 -15.44 18.43 -3.52
CA CYS A 8 -14.29 18.83 -2.74
C CYS A 8 -13.51 17.58 -2.32
N ARG A 9 -12.23 17.50 -2.64
CA ARG A 9 -11.35 16.35 -2.33
C ARG A 9 -10.30 16.73 -1.30
N CYS A 10 -9.68 15.72 -0.72
CA CYS A 10 -8.53 15.91 0.17
C CYS A 10 -7.42 16.73 -0.51
N ARG A 11 -6.72 17.58 0.25
CA ARG A 11 -5.71 18.52 -0.30
C ARG A 11 -4.52 17.84 -0.95
N TRP A 12 -4.23 16.60 -0.55
CA TRP A 12 -3.14 15.82 -1.11
C TRP A 12 -3.44 15.26 -2.51
N ALA A 13 -4.72 15.20 -2.92
CA ALA A 13 -5.10 14.68 -4.23
C ALA A 13 -4.74 15.68 -5.33
N ASN A 14 -3.90 15.27 -6.29
CA ASN A 14 -3.59 16.09 -7.46
C ASN A 14 -4.75 16.08 -8.45
N LEU A 15 -5.48 17.19 -8.50
CA LEU A 15 -6.67 17.34 -9.35
C LEU A 15 -6.36 17.47 -10.85
N ALA A 16 -5.09 17.65 -11.22
CA ALA A 16 -4.66 17.63 -12.61
C ALA A 16 -4.37 16.22 -13.13
N ASN A 17 -4.35 15.21 -12.25
CA ASN A 17 -4.10 13.82 -12.61
C ASN A 17 -5.37 12.97 -12.47
N PRO A 18 -6.03 12.58 -13.59
CA PRO A 18 -7.27 11.79 -13.54
C PRO A 18 -7.12 10.45 -12.80
N ARG A 19 -5.92 9.83 -12.88
CA ARG A 19 -5.63 8.59 -12.15
C ARG A 19 -5.61 8.83 -10.64
N TYR A 20 -5.05 9.96 -10.20
CA TYR A 20 -4.99 10.32 -8.79
C TYR A 20 -6.38 10.66 -8.24
N ILE A 21 -7.23 11.33 -9.05
CA ILE A 21 -8.64 11.58 -8.72
C ILE A 21 -9.37 10.25 -8.52
N ARG A 22 -9.24 9.31 -9.47
CA ARG A 22 -9.88 8.00 -9.36
C ARG A 22 -9.38 7.22 -8.14
N TYR A 23 -8.07 7.22 -7.88
CA TYR A 23 -7.52 6.60 -6.68
C TYR A 23 -8.13 7.16 -5.40
N HIS A 24 -8.21 8.50 -5.28
CA HIS A 24 -8.83 9.16 -4.13
C HIS A 24 -10.30 8.82 -3.99
N ASP A 25 -11.07 8.84 -5.09
CA ASP A 25 -12.53 8.71 -5.05
C ASP A 25 -13.02 7.26 -4.90
N GLU A 26 -12.27 6.28 -5.41
CA GLU A 26 -12.75 4.91 -5.60
C GLU A 26 -11.88 3.84 -4.92
N GLU A 27 -10.62 4.13 -4.57
CA GLU A 27 -9.70 3.13 -4.05
C GLU A 27 -9.24 3.43 -2.61
N TRP A 28 -8.79 4.63 -2.34
CA TRP A 28 -8.22 5.01 -1.04
C TRP A 28 -9.27 5.03 0.07
N GLY A 29 -8.99 4.34 1.18
CA GLY A 29 -9.93 4.21 2.30
C GLY A 29 -11.05 3.19 2.08
N VAL A 30 -11.06 2.49 0.93
CA VAL A 30 -12.00 1.40 0.66
C VAL A 30 -11.44 0.09 1.21
N PRO A 31 -12.20 -0.67 2.04
CA PRO A 31 -11.74 -1.94 2.59
C PRO A 31 -11.33 -2.95 1.51
N VAL A 32 -10.12 -3.47 1.63
CA VAL A 32 -9.55 -4.49 0.74
C VAL A 32 -9.41 -5.80 1.50
N HIS A 33 -9.98 -6.88 0.95
CA HIS A 33 -9.95 -8.24 1.49
C HIS A 33 -9.31 -9.26 0.53
N ASP A 34 -8.81 -8.80 -0.61
CA ASP A 34 -8.09 -9.61 -1.58
C ASP A 34 -6.59 -9.61 -1.27
N ASP A 35 -6.02 -10.79 -0.96
CA ASP A 35 -4.61 -10.94 -0.57
C ASP A 35 -3.64 -10.42 -1.65
N ARG A 36 -3.97 -10.56 -2.94
CA ARG A 36 -3.13 -10.07 -4.03
C ARG A 36 -3.08 -8.55 -4.06
N LYS A 37 -4.23 -7.91 -3.87
CA LYS A 37 -4.31 -6.45 -3.77
C LYS A 37 -3.63 -5.95 -2.49
N LEU A 38 -3.77 -6.65 -1.37
CA LEU A 38 -3.08 -6.33 -0.13
C LEU A 38 -1.55 -6.41 -0.31
N PHE A 39 -1.05 -7.45 -0.99
CA PHE A 39 0.37 -7.58 -1.29
C PHE A 39 0.85 -6.49 -2.26
N GLU A 40 0.11 -6.24 -3.36
CA GLU A 40 0.41 -5.14 -4.28
C GLU A 40 0.60 -3.82 -3.54
N MET A 41 -0.37 -3.44 -2.71
CA MET A 41 -0.34 -2.17 -1.99
C MET A 41 0.81 -2.11 -0.98
N LEU A 42 1.08 -3.20 -0.25
CA LEU A 42 2.19 -3.26 0.70
C LEU A 42 3.55 -3.02 0.03
N ILE A 43 3.76 -3.63 -1.13
CA ILE A 43 5.00 -3.44 -1.91
C ILE A 43 5.08 -2.02 -2.46
N LEU A 44 4.00 -1.49 -3.04
CA LEU A 44 3.98 -0.15 -3.62
C LEU A 44 4.20 0.96 -2.58
N GLU A 45 3.62 0.83 -1.38
CA GLU A 45 3.88 1.75 -0.26
C GLU A 45 5.35 1.68 0.20
N GLY A 46 5.94 0.50 0.21
CA GLY A 46 7.39 0.35 0.43
C GLY A 46 8.23 1.08 -0.64
N PHE A 47 7.77 1.07 -1.90
CA PHE A 47 8.42 1.81 -2.97
C PHE A 47 8.21 3.33 -2.87
N GLN A 48 7.14 3.79 -2.22
CA GLN A 48 6.89 5.21 -2.00
C GLN A 48 7.94 5.87 -1.09
N ALA A 49 8.57 5.14 -0.18
CA ALA A 49 9.53 5.72 0.77
C ALA A 49 10.52 6.69 0.10
N GLY A 50 10.44 7.98 0.45
CA GLY A 50 11.24 9.06 -0.15
C GLY A 50 10.78 9.57 -1.52
N LEU A 51 9.58 9.18 -1.96
CA LEU A 51 8.96 9.61 -3.23
C LEU A 51 7.52 10.09 -2.99
N SER A 52 6.92 10.76 -3.99
CA SER A 52 5.48 11.04 -3.97
C SER A 52 4.67 9.79 -4.30
N TRP A 53 3.48 9.67 -3.71
CA TRP A 53 2.55 8.60 -4.07
C TRP A 53 2.17 8.65 -5.55
N GLU A 54 1.99 9.84 -6.11
CA GLU A 54 1.68 10.03 -7.52
C GLU A 54 2.73 9.38 -8.44
N CYS A 55 4.02 9.46 -8.08
CA CYS A 55 5.08 8.81 -8.85
C CYS A 55 4.90 7.29 -8.87
N VAL A 56 4.54 6.68 -7.73
CA VAL A 56 4.29 5.25 -7.62
C VAL A 56 3.01 4.85 -8.35
N LEU A 57 1.93 5.60 -8.11
CA LEU A 57 0.62 5.36 -8.70
C LEU A 57 0.67 5.38 -10.25
N ASN A 58 1.38 6.35 -10.83
CA ASN A 58 1.54 6.45 -12.28
C ASN A 58 2.35 5.28 -12.88
N LYS A 59 3.21 4.63 -12.07
CA LYS A 59 3.99 3.46 -12.46
C LYS A 59 3.33 2.12 -12.12
N GLN A 60 2.20 2.12 -11.43
CA GLN A 60 1.54 0.89 -10.96
C GLN A 60 1.27 -0.13 -12.09
N PRO A 61 0.81 0.26 -13.31
CA PRO A 61 0.62 -0.71 -14.39
C PRO A 61 1.95 -1.37 -14.85
N ALA A 62 3.06 -0.62 -14.80
CA ALA A 62 4.38 -1.17 -15.12
C ALA A 62 4.87 -2.09 -13.98
N PHE A 63 4.63 -1.73 -12.73
CA PHE A 63 4.92 -2.60 -11.59
C PHE A 63 4.16 -3.92 -11.67
N ARG A 64 2.87 -3.93 -12.02
CA ARG A 64 2.10 -5.16 -12.21
C ARG A 64 2.74 -6.07 -13.24
N ARG A 65 3.09 -5.56 -14.43
CA ARG A 65 3.78 -6.35 -15.47
C ARG A 65 5.14 -6.86 -15.00
N ALA A 66 5.93 -6.01 -14.32
CA ALA A 66 7.27 -6.34 -13.88
C ALA A 66 7.31 -7.36 -12.75
N PHE A 67 6.32 -7.32 -11.85
CA PHE A 67 6.20 -8.17 -10.66
C PHE A 67 5.15 -9.28 -10.82
N ASP A 68 4.89 -9.75 -12.04
CA ASP A 68 3.99 -10.89 -12.35
C ASP A 68 2.63 -10.75 -11.67
N ASP A 69 1.99 -9.57 -11.82
CA ASP A 69 0.72 -9.18 -11.20
C ASP A 69 0.68 -9.37 -9.67
N PHE A 70 1.84 -9.16 -9.04
CA PHE A 70 2.03 -9.33 -7.59
C PHE A 70 1.63 -10.72 -7.07
N ASP A 71 1.92 -11.74 -7.88
CA ASP A 71 1.87 -13.12 -7.43
C ASP A 71 3.04 -13.36 -6.45
N TRP A 72 2.75 -13.42 -5.16
CA TRP A 72 3.77 -13.50 -4.11
C TRP A 72 4.63 -14.77 -4.21
N ASP A 73 4.10 -15.89 -4.69
CA ASP A 73 4.84 -17.13 -4.85
C ASP A 73 5.88 -16.99 -5.97
N LYS A 74 5.48 -16.36 -7.10
CA LYS A 74 6.41 -16.03 -8.18
C LYS A 74 7.44 -15.00 -7.73
N VAL A 75 7.02 -13.94 -7.06
CA VAL A 75 7.92 -12.88 -6.59
C VAL A 75 8.94 -13.44 -5.61
N ALA A 76 8.54 -14.31 -4.68
CA ALA A 76 9.44 -14.97 -3.73
C ALA A 76 10.49 -15.89 -4.42
N ALA A 77 10.17 -16.39 -5.61
CA ALA A 77 11.03 -17.29 -6.38
C ALA A 77 11.92 -16.58 -7.43
N TYR A 78 11.97 -15.24 -7.44
CA TYR A 78 12.79 -14.52 -8.41
C TYR A 78 14.27 -14.82 -8.26
N ASP A 79 14.89 -15.20 -9.37
CA ASP A 79 16.32 -15.45 -9.51
C ASP A 79 17.11 -14.18 -9.87
N ASP A 80 18.43 -14.32 -9.96
CA ASP A 80 19.32 -13.22 -10.30
C ASP A 80 19.04 -12.64 -11.69
N ALA A 81 18.59 -13.45 -12.65
CA ALA A 81 18.26 -12.99 -14.00
C ALA A 81 17.01 -12.10 -13.97
N LYS A 82 15.97 -12.50 -13.25
CA LYS A 82 14.78 -11.68 -13.06
C LYS A 82 15.10 -10.40 -12.29
N LEU A 83 15.92 -10.47 -11.24
CA LEU A 83 16.36 -9.29 -10.50
C LEU A 83 17.13 -8.31 -11.40
N ALA A 84 18.03 -8.81 -12.24
CA ALA A 84 18.77 -7.98 -13.20
C ALA A 84 17.83 -7.28 -14.19
N ALA A 85 16.81 -7.98 -14.69
CA ALA A 85 15.76 -7.39 -15.55
C ALA A 85 14.99 -6.27 -14.83
N LEU A 86 14.59 -6.47 -13.58
CA LEU A 86 13.91 -5.45 -12.77
C LEU A 86 14.81 -4.22 -12.50
N TYR A 87 16.12 -4.42 -12.28
CA TYR A 87 17.07 -3.32 -12.10
C TYR A 87 17.26 -2.47 -13.36
N ALA A 88 16.99 -3.05 -14.52
CA ALA A 88 17.11 -2.37 -15.82
C ALA A 88 15.80 -1.76 -16.31
N ASP A 89 14.62 -2.17 -15.77
CA ASP A 89 13.30 -1.74 -16.25
C ASP A 89 13.04 -0.24 -15.96
N PRO A 90 12.96 0.66 -16.98
CA PRO A 90 12.68 2.07 -16.78
C PRO A 90 11.22 2.33 -16.41
N GLY A 91 10.34 1.37 -16.56
CA GLY A 91 8.92 1.47 -16.22
C GLY A 91 8.68 1.55 -14.72
N ILE A 92 9.56 0.95 -13.91
CA ILE A 92 9.42 0.91 -12.45
C ILE A 92 10.44 1.85 -11.74
N ILE A 93 10.38 1.89 -10.41
CA ILE A 93 11.36 2.59 -9.57
C ILE A 93 12.56 1.66 -9.38
N ARG A 94 13.69 1.95 -10.07
CA ARG A 94 14.90 1.14 -10.11
C ARG A 94 15.77 1.24 -8.85
N ASN A 95 15.16 1.04 -7.69
CA ASN A 95 15.91 1.00 -6.43
C ASN A 95 16.21 -0.45 -6.06
N ARG A 96 17.48 -0.87 -6.23
CA ARG A 96 17.94 -2.25 -6.00
C ARG A 96 17.58 -2.77 -4.60
N ARG A 97 17.70 -1.92 -3.57
CA ARG A 97 17.38 -2.32 -2.19
C ARG A 97 15.90 -2.59 -2.00
N LYS A 98 15.02 -1.79 -2.63
CA LYS A 98 13.56 -1.97 -2.56
C LYS A 98 13.10 -3.18 -3.38
N ILE A 99 13.71 -3.41 -4.56
CA ILE A 99 13.41 -4.58 -5.39
C ILE A 99 13.81 -5.87 -4.66
N ALA A 100 15.03 -5.95 -4.11
CA ALA A 100 15.46 -7.11 -3.32
C ALA A 100 14.59 -7.29 -2.04
N ALA A 101 14.16 -6.19 -1.42
CA ALA A 101 13.27 -6.25 -0.27
C ALA A 101 11.87 -6.80 -0.64
N ALA A 102 11.35 -6.49 -1.82
CA ALA A 102 10.06 -7.00 -2.29
C ALA A 102 10.06 -8.53 -2.39
N VAL A 103 11.16 -9.14 -2.82
CA VAL A 103 11.33 -10.61 -2.87
C VAL A 103 11.29 -11.21 -1.46
N GLY A 104 12.06 -10.65 -0.52
CA GLY A 104 12.02 -11.11 0.88
C GLY A 104 10.65 -10.90 1.54
N ASN A 105 10.00 -9.77 1.23
CA ASN A 105 8.64 -9.49 1.72
C ASN A 105 7.61 -10.48 1.17
N ALA A 106 7.77 -10.96 -0.08
CA ALA A 106 6.89 -11.96 -0.67
C ALA A 106 6.97 -13.30 0.10
N ALA A 107 8.18 -13.73 0.44
CA ALA A 107 8.36 -14.95 1.25
C ALA A 107 7.74 -14.79 2.67
N ALA A 108 7.94 -13.64 3.32
CA ALA A 108 7.33 -13.37 4.61
C ALA A 108 5.80 -13.27 4.52
N PHE A 109 5.27 -12.71 3.43
CA PHE A 109 3.83 -12.66 3.16
C PHE A 109 3.22 -14.05 3.02
N ALA A 110 3.88 -14.94 2.26
CA ALA A 110 3.46 -16.34 2.13
C ALA A 110 3.46 -17.07 3.48
N ALA A 111 4.49 -16.85 4.32
CA ALA A 111 4.55 -17.43 5.67
C ALA A 111 3.40 -16.94 6.58
N ILE A 112 3.08 -15.64 6.53
CA ILE A 112 1.93 -15.08 7.27
C ILE A 112 0.63 -15.73 6.82
N ARG A 113 0.43 -15.91 5.50
CA ARG A 113 -0.76 -16.58 4.97
C ARG A 113 -0.88 -18.03 5.45
N GLN A 114 0.23 -18.75 5.55
CA GLN A 114 0.22 -20.12 6.09
C GLN A 114 -0.15 -20.15 7.57
N GLU A 115 0.29 -19.16 8.37
CA GLU A 115 0.02 -19.08 9.81
C GLU A 115 -1.42 -18.67 10.12
N PHE A 116 -1.98 -17.70 9.37
CA PHE A 116 -3.29 -17.08 9.65
C PHE A 116 -4.41 -17.52 8.69
N GLY A 117 -4.11 -18.34 7.68
CA GLY A 117 -5.04 -18.74 6.63
C GLY A 117 -5.08 -17.76 5.45
N SER A 118 -4.93 -16.46 5.69
CA SER A 118 -4.79 -15.41 4.68
C SER A 118 -4.05 -14.21 5.25
N PHE A 119 -3.52 -13.35 4.39
CA PHE A 119 -2.98 -12.07 4.86
C PHE A 119 -4.11 -11.12 5.27
N ASP A 120 -5.26 -11.22 4.65
CA ASP A 120 -6.49 -10.55 5.06
C ASP A 120 -6.82 -10.81 6.54
N ALA A 121 -6.89 -12.09 6.94
CA ALA A 121 -7.14 -12.48 8.33
C ALA A 121 -6.07 -11.91 9.29
N TYR A 122 -4.78 -11.97 8.91
CA TYR A 122 -3.70 -11.37 9.68
C TYR A 122 -3.84 -9.86 9.81
N LEU A 123 -4.21 -9.15 8.74
CA LEU A 123 -4.28 -7.70 8.76
C LEU A 123 -5.50 -7.20 9.56
N TRP A 124 -6.67 -7.73 9.25
CA TRP A 124 -7.92 -7.25 9.83
C TRP A 124 -8.16 -7.66 11.29
N GLN A 125 -7.48 -8.69 11.81
CA GLN A 125 -7.58 -9.03 13.23
C GLN A 125 -7.14 -7.87 14.16
N TRP A 126 -6.21 -7.02 13.72
CA TRP A 126 -5.71 -5.90 14.51
C TRP A 126 -6.78 -4.85 14.85
N THR A 127 -7.87 -4.82 14.10
CA THR A 127 -9.00 -3.90 14.31
C THR A 127 -10.31 -4.65 14.61
N GLY A 128 -10.25 -5.97 14.81
CA GLY A 128 -11.44 -6.80 14.96
C GLY A 128 -12.34 -6.80 13.72
N GLY A 129 -11.76 -6.72 12.53
CA GLY A 129 -12.45 -6.68 11.25
C GLY A 129 -13.13 -5.36 10.92
N LYS A 130 -12.80 -4.26 11.62
CA LYS A 130 -13.48 -2.96 11.45
C LYS A 130 -12.54 -1.91 10.86
N THR A 131 -13.07 -1.07 9.99
CA THR A 131 -12.40 0.16 9.59
C THR A 131 -12.47 1.18 10.73
N LEU A 132 -11.32 1.75 11.09
CA LEU A 132 -11.22 2.82 12.07
C LEU A 132 -11.20 4.18 11.36
N VAL A 133 -11.90 5.17 11.91
CA VAL A 133 -11.85 6.56 11.40
C VAL A 133 -10.75 7.29 12.15
N GLU A 134 -9.69 7.66 11.43
CA GLU A 134 -8.54 8.37 12.01
C GLU A 134 -7.91 9.28 10.95
N SER A 135 -7.82 10.57 11.22
CA SER A 135 -7.21 11.55 10.32
C SER A 135 -6.23 12.45 11.06
N GLY A 136 -5.18 12.87 10.38
CA GLY A 136 -4.22 13.86 10.87
C GLY A 136 -2.82 13.35 11.16
N PRO A 137 -2.59 12.26 11.93
CA PRO A 137 -1.26 11.76 12.18
C PRO A 137 -0.62 11.09 10.95
N THR A 138 0.69 10.84 11.03
CA THR A 138 1.45 10.06 10.04
C THR A 138 1.89 8.69 10.57
N THR A 139 1.58 8.40 11.83
CA THR A 139 1.77 7.13 12.54
C THR A 139 0.73 7.01 13.62
N SER A 140 0.45 5.80 14.08
CA SER A 140 -0.43 5.51 15.22
C SER A 140 0.07 4.31 16.00
N PRO A 141 -0.44 4.07 17.23
CA PRO A 141 -0.13 2.84 17.98
C PRO A 141 -0.41 1.58 17.16
N LEU A 142 -1.45 1.59 16.31
CA LEU A 142 -1.77 0.47 15.42
C LEU A 142 -0.67 0.27 14.37
N SER A 143 -0.27 1.32 13.67
CA SER A 143 0.79 1.22 12.65
C SER A 143 2.14 0.86 13.28
N ASP A 144 2.44 1.32 14.50
CA ASP A 144 3.64 0.95 15.25
C ASP A 144 3.66 -0.55 15.56
N ALA A 145 2.55 -1.09 16.06
CA ALA A 145 2.43 -2.50 16.42
C ALA A 145 2.56 -3.41 15.19
N ILE A 146 1.84 -3.11 14.10
CA ILE A 146 1.91 -3.87 12.85
C ILE A 146 3.30 -3.77 12.23
N SER A 147 3.90 -2.56 12.18
CA SER A 147 5.27 -2.36 11.71
C SER A 147 6.29 -3.21 12.48
N LYS A 148 6.15 -3.26 13.80
CA LYS A 148 7.02 -4.06 14.66
C LYS A 148 6.88 -5.56 14.38
N ASP A 149 5.66 -6.06 14.21
CA ASP A 149 5.40 -7.47 13.91
C ASP A 149 5.92 -7.85 12.52
N LEU A 150 5.63 -7.05 11.48
CA LEU A 150 6.12 -7.30 10.12
C LEU A 150 7.65 -7.29 10.04
N LYS A 151 8.33 -6.37 10.77
CA LYS A 151 9.79 -6.37 10.87
C LYS A 151 10.33 -7.62 11.56
N LYS A 152 9.69 -8.08 12.64
CA LYS A 152 10.04 -9.33 13.33
C LYS A 152 9.94 -10.53 12.40
N ARG A 153 8.98 -10.51 11.47
CA ARG A 153 8.78 -11.54 10.42
C ARG A 153 9.76 -11.41 9.25
N GLY A 154 10.69 -10.45 9.30
CA GLY A 154 11.74 -10.26 8.31
C GLY A 154 11.41 -9.29 7.18
N MET A 155 10.24 -8.65 7.17
CA MET A 155 9.88 -7.67 6.16
C MET A 155 10.72 -6.39 6.27
N LYS A 156 10.99 -5.78 5.12
CA LYS A 156 11.74 -4.52 4.97
C LYS A 156 10.87 -3.46 4.32
N PHE A 157 11.23 -2.18 4.54
CA PHE A 157 10.43 -1.02 4.09
C PHE A 157 8.98 -1.04 4.61
N VAL A 158 8.81 -1.50 5.82
CA VAL A 158 7.54 -1.56 6.56
C VAL A 158 7.63 -0.73 7.85
N GLY A 159 8.24 0.46 7.79
CA GLY A 159 8.27 1.42 8.90
C GLY A 159 6.87 1.92 9.25
N SER A 160 6.68 2.41 10.49
CA SER A 160 5.35 2.82 10.97
C SER A 160 4.63 3.80 10.05
N THR A 161 5.34 4.81 9.53
CA THR A 161 4.77 5.79 8.57
C THR A 161 4.30 5.10 7.27
N ILE A 162 5.07 4.13 6.76
CA ILE A 162 4.70 3.38 5.55
C ILE A 162 3.49 2.49 5.84
N ILE A 163 3.49 1.82 7.00
CA ILE A 163 2.35 0.99 7.42
C ILE A 163 1.11 1.85 7.65
N TYR A 164 1.25 3.05 8.23
CA TYR A 164 0.12 3.96 8.40
C TYR A 164 -0.52 4.33 7.05
N ALA A 165 0.29 4.72 6.05
CA ALA A 165 -0.17 5.00 4.70
C ALA A 165 -0.80 3.76 4.04
N TYR A 166 -0.18 2.59 4.21
CA TYR A 166 -0.73 1.31 3.76
C TYR A 166 -2.11 1.02 4.35
N LEU A 167 -2.30 1.20 5.67
CA LEU A 167 -3.58 0.97 6.32
C LEU A 167 -4.68 1.91 5.80
N GLN A 168 -4.33 3.15 5.46
CA GLN A 168 -5.24 4.07 4.79
C GLN A 168 -5.55 3.63 3.36
N ALA A 169 -4.54 3.23 2.61
CA ALA A 169 -4.70 2.81 1.21
C ALA A 169 -5.60 1.57 1.05
N VAL A 170 -5.59 0.65 2.04
CA VAL A 170 -6.38 -0.58 2.02
C VAL A 170 -7.65 -0.52 2.89
N GLY A 171 -8.01 0.65 3.40
CA GLY A 171 -9.26 0.91 4.10
C GLY A 171 -9.37 0.35 5.52
N VAL A 172 -8.27 -0.11 6.13
CA VAL A 172 -8.22 -0.39 7.58
C VAL A 172 -8.37 0.91 8.38
N LEU A 173 -7.75 2.00 7.88
CA LEU A 173 -7.95 3.35 8.36
C LEU A 173 -8.72 4.16 7.31
N TYR A 174 -9.75 4.87 7.76
CA TYR A 174 -10.50 5.82 6.94
C TYR A 174 -10.11 7.23 7.35
N ALA A 175 -9.46 7.98 6.46
CA ALA A 175 -8.77 9.20 6.82
C ALA A 175 -9.03 10.38 5.86
N HIS A 176 -10.18 10.41 5.17
CA HIS A 176 -10.53 11.56 4.34
C HIS A 176 -10.59 12.83 5.19
N GLU A 177 -9.96 13.91 4.67
CA GLU A 177 -9.84 15.18 5.38
C GLU A 177 -11.19 15.85 5.60
N PRO A 178 -11.32 16.68 6.65
CA PRO A 178 -12.50 17.53 6.85
C PRO A 178 -12.79 18.37 5.60
N GLY A 179 -14.05 18.38 5.18
CA GLY A 179 -14.53 19.05 3.98
C GLY A 179 -14.36 18.25 2.68
N CYS A 180 -13.78 17.06 2.71
CA CYS A 180 -13.80 16.16 1.58
C CYS A 180 -15.21 15.59 1.38
N PHE A 181 -15.66 15.42 0.12
CA PHE A 181 -17.00 14.85 -0.16
C PHE A 181 -17.16 13.40 0.34
N LEU A 182 -16.05 12.73 0.66
CA LEU A 182 -16.00 11.38 1.26
C LEU A 182 -15.76 11.42 2.77
N GLU A 183 -15.77 12.60 3.41
CA GLU A 183 -15.55 12.71 4.85
C GLU A 183 -16.57 11.86 5.62
N LYS A 184 -16.08 10.98 6.49
CA LYS A 184 -16.89 10.33 7.52
C LYS A 184 -16.60 11.01 8.84
N LYS A 185 -17.65 11.52 9.49
CA LYS A 185 -17.50 12.04 10.86
C LYS A 185 -17.20 10.87 11.79
N CYS A 186 -16.23 11.06 12.67
CA CYS A 186 -16.01 10.14 13.78
C CYS A 186 -17.29 10.08 14.62
N PRO A 187 -17.82 8.90 14.98
CA PRO A 187 -19.00 8.78 15.83
C PRO A 187 -18.77 9.37 17.22
#